data_58849fa84595eb6515f4e082977e1c2e
#
_entry.id   58849fa84595eb6515f4e082977e1c2e
#
_cell.length_a   1.000
_cell.length_b   1.000
_cell.length_c   1.000
_cell.angle_alpha   90.00
_cell.angle_beta   90.00
_cell.angle_gamma   90.00
#
_symmetry.space_group_name_H-M   'P 1'
#
loop_
_entity.id
_entity.type
_entity.pdbx_description
1 polymer ?
#
loop_
_entity_poly.entity_id
_entity_poly.type
_entity_poly.pdbx_seq_one_letter_code
_entity_poly.pdbx_strand_id
1 'polypeptide(L)'
;RLIIRINAIIRIFSFGYYTLHILFFCFFSFVGLFALFKGTLDYVKKNEKLFFLCISLTPSILFWSSGVLKEPLMIYAVGFIFFHFNEIKKKKYLPFSLVHLLFCSAILFFLKFYVFCILILLILPFIYNHISAFRFKIVPYLASILLFTVMSFGLKRVNPKFDILTLIEQKQESFISESKYKNAGSYFEINKLDATHLSVAKAIPFGIINAFTRPFLWDI
;
A
#
# COMPACT_ATOMS: atom_id res chain seq x y z
N ARG A 1 13.89 4.60 6.21
CA ARG A 1 14.63 5.80 6.64
C ARG A 1 13.79 7.08 6.58
N LEU A 2 12.73 7.17 5.76
CA LEU A 2 11.79 8.31 5.76
C LEU A 2 11.03 8.40 7.09
N ILE A 3 10.53 7.29 7.60
CA ILE A 3 9.78 7.25 8.87
C ILE A 3 10.61 7.76 10.06
N ILE A 4 11.92 7.49 10.08
CA ILE A 4 12.80 8.00 11.15
C ILE A 4 12.86 9.53 11.13
N ARG A 5 12.92 10.13 9.93
CA ARG A 5 12.92 11.58 9.78
C ARG A 5 11.58 12.20 10.19
N ILE A 6 10.47 11.56 9.80
CA ILE A 6 9.12 12.00 10.22
C ILE A 6 8.99 11.89 11.74
N ASN A 7 9.44 10.79 12.34
CA ASN A 7 9.46 10.63 13.78
C ASN A 7 10.30 11.70 14.48
N ALA A 8 11.45 12.07 13.92
CA ALA A 8 12.28 13.14 14.48
C ALA A 8 11.55 14.49 14.45
N ILE A 9 10.80 14.80 13.39
CA ILE A 9 9.98 16.02 13.30
C ILE A 9 8.84 15.98 14.32
N ILE A 10 8.10 14.86 14.39
CA ILE A 10 6.99 14.72 15.33
C ILE A 10 7.48 14.79 16.78
N ARG A 11 8.71 14.35 17.07
CA ARG A 11 9.31 14.43 18.40
C ARG A 11 9.37 15.87 18.93
N ILE A 12 9.52 16.86 18.08
CA ILE A 12 9.52 18.28 18.47
C ILE A 12 8.15 18.65 19.07
N PHE A 13 7.06 18.19 18.46
CA PHE A 13 5.69 18.48 18.90
C PHE A 13 5.22 17.55 20.03
N SER A 14 5.75 16.34 20.10
CA SER A 14 5.39 15.36 21.13
C SER A 14 6.21 15.47 22.41
N PHE A 15 7.19 16.39 22.46
CA PHE A 15 8.11 16.56 23.60
C PHE A 15 8.80 15.25 24.03
N GLY A 16 8.88 14.27 23.11
CA GLY A 16 9.44 12.95 23.38
C GLY A 16 8.49 11.94 24.04
N TYR A 17 7.24 12.31 24.34
CA TYR A 17 6.25 11.39 24.89
C TYR A 17 5.73 10.42 23.83
N TYR A 18 5.95 9.12 24.04
CA TYR A 18 5.57 8.08 23.07
C TYR A 18 4.07 8.04 22.78
N THR A 19 3.23 8.25 23.80
CA THR A 19 1.76 8.29 23.64
C THR A 19 1.31 9.41 22.71
N LEU A 20 1.92 10.59 22.80
CA LEU A 20 1.64 11.68 21.86
C LEU A 20 2.07 11.34 20.43
N HIS A 21 3.19 10.62 20.28
CA HIS A 21 3.64 10.12 18.98
C HIS A 21 2.59 9.21 18.34
N ILE A 22 2.08 8.24 19.09
CA ILE A 22 1.01 7.34 18.63
C ILE A 22 -0.21 8.16 18.19
N LEU A 23 -0.61 9.14 18.98
CA LEU A 23 -1.76 9.99 18.69
C LEU A 23 -1.64 10.72 17.34
N PHE A 24 -0.45 11.27 17.02
CA PHE A 24 -0.19 11.87 15.71
C PHE A 24 -0.34 10.85 14.56
N PHE A 25 0.20 9.64 14.72
CA PHE A 25 0.09 8.61 13.69
C PHE A 25 -1.36 8.13 13.52
N CYS A 26 -2.10 7.93 14.61
CA CYS A 26 -3.54 7.63 14.56
C CYS A 26 -4.33 8.74 13.86
N PHE A 27 -3.99 10.00 14.14
CA PHE A 27 -4.62 11.14 13.48
C PHE A 27 -4.37 11.14 11.97
N PHE A 28 -3.12 10.93 11.52
CA PHE A 28 -2.83 10.80 10.08
C PHE A 28 -3.61 9.66 9.44
N SER A 29 -3.68 8.51 10.08
CA SER A 29 -4.47 7.38 9.59
C SER A 29 -5.95 7.72 9.49
N PHE A 30 -6.52 8.32 10.53
CA PHE A 30 -7.94 8.71 10.55
C PHE A 30 -8.27 9.70 9.43
N VAL A 31 -7.46 10.74 9.27
CA VAL A 31 -7.62 11.72 8.19
C VAL A 31 -7.51 11.07 6.82
N GLY A 32 -6.59 10.11 6.66
CA GLY A 32 -6.45 9.31 5.43
C GLY A 32 -7.66 8.44 5.14
N LEU A 33 -8.21 7.75 6.15
CA LEU A 33 -9.45 6.97 6.01
C LEU A 33 -10.65 7.85 5.65
N PHE A 34 -10.74 9.02 6.26
CA PHE A 34 -11.80 9.97 5.94
C PHE A 34 -11.67 10.51 4.51
N ALA A 35 -10.45 10.79 4.07
CA ALA A 35 -10.18 11.18 2.69
C ALA A 35 -10.54 10.04 1.70
N LEU A 36 -10.19 8.80 2.02
CA LEU A 36 -10.58 7.62 1.24
C LEU A 36 -12.10 7.50 1.13
N PHE A 37 -12.79 7.61 2.26
CA PHE A 37 -14.25 7.61 2.30
C PHE A 37 -14.84 8.70 1.39
N LYS A 38 -14.38 9.95 1.54
CA LYS A 38 -14.83 11.07 0.70
C LYS A 38 -14.53 10.85 -0.79
N GLY A 39 -13.35 10.32 -1.11
CA GLY A 39 -12.95 10.03 -2.49
C GLY A 39 -13.74 8.91 -3.14
N THR A 40 -14.35 8.02 -2.35
CA THR A 40 -15.11 6.87 -2.86
C THR A 40 -16.63 7.06 -2.78
N LEU A 41 -17.13 8.14 -2.17
CA LEU A 41 -18.57 8.39 -2.00
C LEU A 41 -19.36 8.36 -3.31
N ASP A 42 -18.80 8.83 -4.41
CA ASP A 42 -19.49 8.85 -5.70
C ASP A 42 -19.83 7.44 -6.23
N TYR A 43 -19.14 6.44 -5.72
CA TYR A 43 -19.33 5.03 -6.10
C TYR A 43 -20.28 4.28 -5.15
N VAL A 44 -20.52 4.86 -3.95
CA VAL A 44 -21.39 4.27 -2.91
C VAL A 44 -22.77 4.94 -2.97
N LYS A 45 -23.71 4.30 -3.61
CA LYS A 45 -25.07 4.86 -3.84
C LYS A 45 -26.02 4.73 -2.65
N LYS A 46 -25.73 3.84 -1.69
CA LYS A 46 -26.60 3.56 -0.53
C LYS A 46 -25.72 3.27 0.70
N ASN A 47 -26.27 3.60 1.89
CA ASN A 47 -25.66 3.27 3.19
C ASN A 47 -24.24 3.82 3.40
N GLU A 48 -24.04 5.10 3.10
CA GLU A 48 -22.74 5.78 3.29
C GLU A 48 -22.18 5.61 4.71
N LYS A 49 -23.04 5.69 5.74
CA LYS A 49 -22.64 5.48 7.14
C LYS A 49 -22.11 4.08 7.38
N LEU A 50 -22.79 3.05 6.86
CA LEU A 50 -22.35 1.67 6.98
C LEU A 50 -21.02 1.45 6.25
N PHE A 51 -20.86 2.04 5.07
CA PHE A 51 -19.61 1.97 4.33
C PHE A 51 -18.45 2.60 5.10
N PHE A 52 -18.65 3.78 5.71
CA PHE A 52 -17.64 4.42 6.57
C PHE A 52 -17.28 3.53 7.76
N LEU A 53 -18.27 2.94 8.44
CA LEU A 53 -18.05 2.03 9.55
C LEU A 53 -17.28 0.78 9.11
N CYS A 54 -17.62 0.18 7.98
CA CYS A 54 -16.92 -0.99 7.46
C CYS A 54 -15.45 -0.71 7.18
N ILE A 55 -15.12 0.43 6.55
CA ILE A 55 -13.73 0.80 6.30
C ILE A 55 -13.01 1.11 7.61
N SER A 56 -13.61 1.89 8.49
CA SER A 56 -12.96 2.37 9.72
C SER A 56 -12.79 1.28 10.78
N LEU A 57 -13.74 0.34 10.87
CA LEU A 57 -13.74 -0.73 11.86
C LEU A 57 -13.13 -2.04 11.35
N THR A 58 -12.53 -2.05 10.16
CA THR A 58 -11.79 -3.22 9.70
C THR A 58 -10.66 -3.53 10.68
N PRO A 59 -10.63 -4.72 11.33
CA PRO A 59 -9.67 -5.02 12.39
C PRO A 59 -8.21 -4.85 11.98
N SER A 60 -7.88 -5.24 10.75
CA SER A 60 -6.55 -5.07 10.18
C SER A 60 -6.15 -3.58 10.09
N ILE A 61 -7.06 -2.71 9.66
CA ILE A 61 -6.79 -1.28 9.56
C ILE A 61 -6.59 -0.69 10.96
N LEU A 62 -7.47 -1.01 11.91
CA LEU A 62 -7.36 -0.54 13.30
C LEU A 62 -6.03 -0.95 13.93
N PHE A 63 -5.65 -2.22 13.78
CA PHE A 63 -4.41 -2.74 14.35
C PHE A 63 -3.17 -2.04 13.77
N TRP A 64 -3.06 -2.00 12.44
CA TRP A 64 -1.88 -1.44 11.78
C TRP A 64 -1.81 0.08 11.81
N SER A 65 -2.94 0.77 12.04
CA SER A 65 -2.99 2.23 12.16
C SER A 65 -2.75 2.75 13.57
N SER A 66 -2.79 1.90 14.60
CA SER A 66 -2.70 2.29 16.00
C SER A 66 -1.27 2.47 16.54
N GLY A 67 -0.24 2.24 15.74
CA GLY A 67 1.16 2.30 16.18
C GLY A 67 2.01 3.31 15.41
N VAL A 68 3.23 3.54 15.91
CA VAL A 68 4.26 4.35 15.22
C VAL A 68 4.89 3.51 14.10
N LEU A 69 4.09 3.22 13.09
CA LEU A 69 4.42 2.36 11.95
C LEU A 69 4.40 3.15 10.63
N LYS A 70 4.71 2.48 9.53
CA LYS A 70 4.63 3.06 8.18
C LYS A 70 3.19 3.09 7.66
N GLU A 71 2.37 2.20 8.16
CA GLU A 71 0.99 1.95 7.75
C GLU A 71 0.07 3.16 7.90
N PRO A 72 0.07 3.92 9.01
CA PRO A 72 -0.69 5.17 9.14
C PRO A 72 -0.42 6.17 8.02
N LEU A 73 0.86 6.36 7.67
CA LEU A 73 1.27 7.28 6.60
C LEU A 73 0.88 6.75 5.21
N MET A 74 0.89 5.42 5.03
CA MET A 74 0.39 4.80 3.81
C MET A 74 -1.11 4.99 3.65
N ILE A 75 -1.89 4.77 4.71
CA ILE A 75 -3.35 4.97 4.70
C ILE A 75 -3.66 6.42 4.37
N TYR A 76 -2.92 7.37 4.99
CA TYR A 76 -3.02 8.78 4.66
C TYR A 76 -2.79 9.04 3.17
N ALA A 77 -1.67 8.57 2.64
CA ALA A 77 -1.30 8.82 1.25
C ALA A 77 -2.27 8.17 0.25
N VAL A 78 -2.68 6.92 0.48
CA VAL A 78 -3.66 6.21 -0.36
C VAL A 78 -5.01 6.95 -0.33
N GLY A 79 -5.50 7.31 0.86
CA GLY A 79 -6.77 8.00 1.02
C GLY A 79 -6.81 9.32 0.25
N PHE A 80 -5.76 10.14 0.38
CA PHE A 80 -5.68 11.41 -0.33
C PHE A 80 -5.46 11.26 -1.85
N ILE A 81 -4.78 10.22 -2.30
CA ILE A 81 -4.68 9.93 -3.74
C ILE A 81 -6.07 9.70 -4.33
N PHE A 82 -6.90 8.86 -3.71
CA PHE A 82 -8.28 8.64 -4.16
C PHE A 82 -9.13 9.90 -4.08
N PHE A 83 -9.01 10.66 -3.01
CA PHE A 83 -9.74 11.92 -2.83
C PHE A 83 -9.39 12.93 -3.92
N HIS A 84 -8.11 13.25 -4.10
CA HIS A 84 -7.69 14.24 -5.09
C HIS A 84 -7.91 13.77 -6.51
N PHE A 85 -7.77 12.49 -6.77
CA PHE A 85 -8.12 11.93 -8.07
C PHE A 85 -9.59 12.21 -8.43
N ASN A 86 -10.50 12.05 -7.45
CA ASN A 86 -11.92 12.35 -7.65
C ASN A 86 -12.19 13.86 -7.78
N GLU A 87 -11.50 14.71 -7.03
CA GLU A 87 -11.61 16.17 -7.13
C GLU A 87 -11.09 16.68 -8.49
N ILE A 88 -10.01 16.13 -9.03
CA ILE A 88 -9.49 16.44 -10.36
C ILE A 88 -10.50 16.09 -11.44
N LYS A 89 -11.16 14.92 -11.33
CA LYS A 89 -12.25 14.54 -12.25
C LYS A 89 -13.38 15.56 -12.24
N LYS A 90 -13.71 16.13 -11.09
CA LYS A 90 -14.75 17.15 -10.92
C LYS A 90 -14.28 18.57 -11.28
N LYS A 91 -13.02 18.73 -11.71
CA LYS A 91 -12.36 20.01 -12.01
C LYS A 91 -12.37 21.00 -10.81
N LYS A 92 -12.36 20.48 -9.58
CA LYS A 92 -12.31 21.27 -8.36
C LYS A 92 -10.87 21.43 -7.88
N TYR A 93 -10.49 22.65 -7.44
CA TYR A 93 -9.20 22.95 -6.79
C TYR A 93 -7.97 22.33 -7.47
N LEU A 94 -7.93 22.39 -8.79
CA LEU A 94 -6.97 21.64 -9.63
C LEU A 94 -5.50 21.81 -9.21
N PRO A 95 -4.95 23.03 -8.97
CA PRO A 95 -3.53 23.19 -8.63
C PRO A 95 -3.18 22.56 -7.27
N PHE A 96 -3.98 22.80 -6.25
CA PHE A 96 -3.76 22.25 -4.92
C PHE A 96 -3.87 20.72 -4.93
N SER A 97 -4.89 20.19 -5.60
CA SER A 97 -5.10 18.73 -5.71
C SER A 97 -3.94 18.04 -6.42
N LEU A 98 -3.37 18.65 -7.46
CA LEU A 98 -2.21 18.11 -8.17
C LEU A 98 -0.95 18.09 -7.27
N VAL A 99 -0.65 19.20 -6.60
CA VAL A 99 0.52 19.29 -5.71
C VAL A 99 0.43 18.26 -4.58
N HIS A 100 -0.74 18.17 -3.92
CA HIS A 100 -0.94 17.22 -2.83
C HIS A 100 -0.95 15.76 -3.30
N LEU A 101 -1.48 15.48 -4.50
CA LEU A 101 -1.42 14.14 -5.11
C LEU A 101 0.03 13.73 -5.39
N LEU A 102 0.87 14.64 -5.93
CA LEU A 102 2.30 14.39 -6.12
C LEU A 102 3.00 14.13 -4.78
N PHE A 103 2.69 14.91 -3.75
CA PHE A 103 3.23 14.72 -2.41
C PHE A 103 2.87 13.35 -1.82
N CYS A 104 1.60 12.95 -1.88
CA CYS A 104 1.14 11.63 -1.43
C CYS A 104 1.76 10.49 -2.24
N SER A 105 1.91 10.67 -3.55
CA SER A 105 2.59 9.71 -4.42
C SER A 105 4.07 9.55 -4.06
N ALA A 106 4.76 10.64 -3.73
CA ALA A 106 6.14 10.62 -3.25
C ALA A 106 6.25 9.89 -1.89
N ILE A 107 5.32 10.14 -0.97
CA ILE A 107 5.27 9.39 0.31
C ILE A 107 5.19 7.90 0.06
N LEU A 108 4.29 7.43 -0.80
CA LEU A 108 4.15 6.00 -1.11
C LEU A 108 5.40 5.44 -1.79
N PHE A 109 5.97 6.17 -2.74
CA PHE A 109 7.19 5.78 -3.43
C PHE A 109 8.34 5.50 -2.44
N PHE A 110 8.53 6.38 -1.45
CA PHE A 110 9.60 6.23 -0.46
C PHE A 110 9.27 5.25 0.68
N LEU A 111 8.01 5.06 1.02
CA LEU A 111 7.61 4.13 2.09
C LEU A 111 7.52 2.69 1.59
N LYS A 112 6.74 2.45 0.53
CA LYS A 112 6.50 1.12 -0.05
C LYS A 112 6.32 1.23 -1.57
N PHE A 113 7.40 1.18 -2.29
CA PHE A 113 7.44 1.30 -3.74
C PHE A 113 6.46 0.37 -4.47
N TYR A 114 6.29 -0.88 -3.98
CA TYR A 114 5.36 -1.83 -4.60
C TYR A 114 3.89 -1.39 -4.50
N VAL A 115 3.48 -0.73 -3.41
CA VAL A 115 2.11 -0.18 -3.26
C VAL A 115 1.90 0.95 -4.27
N PHE A 116 2.90 1.81 -4.45
CA PHE A 116 2.88 2.86 -5.47
C PHE A 116 2.72 2.28 -6.88
N CYS A 117 3.48 1.24 -7.22
CA CYS A 117 3.37 0.56 -8.52
C CYS A 117 1.98 -0.03 -8.74
N ILE A 118 1.41 -0.73 -7.73
CA ILE A 118 0.07 -1.30 -7.81
C ILE A 118 -0.99 -0.20 -8.04
N LEU A 119 -0.87 0.92 -7.34
CA LEU A 119 -1.79 2.03 -7.52
C LEU A 119 -1.72 2.63 -8.94
N ILE A 120 -0.52 2.80 -9.49
CA ILE A 120 -0.36 3.26 -10.87
C ILE A 120 -1.02 2.28 -11.85
N LEU A 121 -0.79 0.97 -11.67
CA LEU A 121 -1.39 -0.07 -12.50
C LEU A 121 -2.93 -0.05 -12.48
N LEU A 122 -3.53 0.41 -11.40
CA LEU A 122 -4.98 0.52 -11.27
C LEU A 122 -5.52 1.86 -11.75
N ILE A 123 -4.84 2.96 -11.43
CA ILE A 123 -5.29 4.33 -11.70
C ILE A 123 -5.19 4.66 -13.19
N LEU A 124 -4.09 4.29 -13.87
CA LEU A 124 -3.91 4.60 -15.29
C LEU A 124 -5.00 4.00 -16.18
N PRO A 125 -5.33 2.70 -16.12
CA PRO A 125 -6.43 2.12 -16.87
C PRO A 125 -7.79 2.72 -16.52
N PHE A 126 -7.97 3.09 -15.26
CA PHE A 126 -9.20 3.72 -14.80
C PHE A 126 -9.39 5.10 -15.44
N ILE A 127 -8.34 5.94 -15.50
CA ILE A 127 -8.34 7.22 -16.20
C ILE A 127 -8.65 7.02 -17.70
N TYR A 128 -7.94 6.07 -18.32
CA TYR A 128 -8.14 5.76 -19.72
C TYR A 128 -9.59 5.37 -20.03
N ASN A 129 -10.18 4.48 -19.24
CA ASN A 129 -11.57 4.05 -19.38
C ASN A 129 -12.59 5.18 -19.13
N HIS A 130 -12.19 6.20 -18.39
CA HIS A 130 -13.06 7.35 -18.13
C HIS A 130 -13.03 8.36 -19.28
N ILE A 131 -11.87 8.54 -19.92
CA ILE A 131 -11.69 9.47 -21.05
C ILE A 131 -12.14 8.85 -22.37
N SER A 132 -11.79 7.58 -22.60
CA SER A 132 -12.14 6.85 -23.81
C SER A 132 -13.42 6.04 -23.59
N ALA A 133 -14.38 6.18 -24.51
CA ALA A 133 -15.60 5.36 -24.52
C ALA A 133 -15.32 3.93 -25.04
N PHE A 134 -14.25 3.30 -24.53
CA PHE A 134 -13.85 1.98 -25.00
C PHE A 134 -14.85 0.91 -24.56
N ARG A 135 -15.25 0.03 -25.49
CA ARG A 135 -16.31 -0.98 -25.27
C ARG A 135 -15.91 -2.00 -24.20
N PHE A 136 -14.65 -2.42 -24.18
CA PHE A 136 -14.15 -3.45 -23.27
C PHE A 136 -13.32 -2.83 -22.14
N LYS A 137 -13.96 -2.46 -21.05
CA LYS A 137 -13.34 -1.77 -19.92
C LYS A 137 -12.22 -2.56 -19.22
N ILE A 138 -12.15 -3.89 -19.40
CA ILE A 138 -11.12 -4.76 -18.79
C ILE A 138 -9.78 -4.73 -19.56
N VAL A 139 -9.82 -4.44 -20.87
CA VAL A 139 -8.62 -4.49 -21.73
C VAL A 139 -7.51 -3.55 -21.29
N PRO A 140 -7.77 -2.28 -20.89
CA PRO A 140 -6.72 -1.39 -20.39
C PRO A 140 -6.04 -1.91 -19.11
N TYR A 141 -6.76 -2.63 -18.23
CA TYR A 141 -6.17 -3.23 -17.04
C TYR A 141 -5.23 -4.39 -17.40
N LEU A 142 -5.66 -5.25 -18.34
CA LEU A 142 -4.80 -6.32 -18.83
C LEU A 142 -3.56 -5.77 -19.55
N ALA A 143 -3.75 -4.71 -20.35
CA ALA A 143 -2.64 -4.03 -21.04
C ALA A 143 -1.65 -3.41 -20.05
N SER A 144 -2.12 -2.79 -18.95
CA SER A 144 -1.25 -2.21 -17.94
C SER A 144 -0.45 -3.28 -17.20
N ILE A 145 -1.06 -4.41 -16.86
CA ILE A 145 -0.38 -5.56 -16.25
C ILE A 145 0.67 -6.14 -17.20
N LEU A 146 0.31 -6.31 -18.47
CA LEU A 146 1.23 -6.78 -19.51
C LEU A 146 2.42 -5.84 -19.68
N LEU A 147 2.16 -4.54 -19.76
CA LEU A 147 3.21 -3.52 -19.88
C LEU A 147 4.16 -3.58 -18.68
N PHE A 148 3.64 -3.70 -17.47
CA PHE A 148 4.44 -3.79 -16.25
C PHE A 148 5.31 -5.05 -16.23
N THR A 149 4.76 -6.20 -16.64
CA THR A 149 5.53 -7.45 -16.76
C THR A 149 6.63 -7.32 -17.80
N VAL A 150 6.34 -6.77 -18.98
CA VAL A 150 7.36 -6.56 -20.03
C VAL A 150 8.46 -5.60 -19.54
N MET A 151 8.09 -4.49 -18.91
CA MET A 151 9.07 -3.57 -18.32
C MET A 151 9.95 -4.26 -17.25
N SER A 152 9.36 -5.10 -16.41
CA SER A 152 10.09 -5.85 -15.39
C SER A 152 11.14 -6.78 -16.00
N PHE A 153 10.80 -7.49 -17.05
CA PHE A 153 11.74 -8.35 -17.79
C PHE A 153 12.80 -7.53 -18.54
N GLY A 154 12.42 -6.36 -19.09
CA GLY A 154 13.35 -5.45 -19.75
C GLY A 154 14.38 -4.88 -18.78
N LEU A 155 13.97 -4.46 -17.60
CA LEU A 155 14.85 -3.93 -16.55
C LEU A 155 15.88 -4.96 -16.06
N LYS A 156 15.50 -6.24 -15.98
CA LYS A 156 16.42 -7.33 -15.67
C LYS A 156 17.58 -7.42 -16.66
N ARG A 157 17.33 -7.19 -17.97
CA ARG A 157 18.39 -7.22 -19.01
C ARG A 157 19.35 -6.04 -18.90
N VAL A 158 18.86 -4.87 -18.45
CA VAL A 158 19.67 -3.66 -18.31
C VAL A 158 20.54 -3.74 -17.04
N ASN A 159 19.98 -4.21 -15.94
CA ASN A 159 20.70 -4.36 -14.68
C ASN A 159 20.17 -5.54 -13.87
N PRO A 160 20.99 -6.59 -13.64
CA PRO A 160 20.58 -7.78 -12.88
C PRO A 160 20.08 -7.49 -11.45
N LYS A 161 20.45 -6.35 -10.87
CA LYS A 161 19.96 -5.92 -9.53
C LYS A 161 18.45 -5.61 -9.52
N PHE A 162 17.82 -5.42 -10.67
CA PHE A 162 16.38 -5.20 -10.80
C PHE A 162 15.60 -6.47 -11.13
N ASP A 163 16.23 -7.64 -10.97
CA ASP A 163 15.49 -8.91 -11.08
C ASP A 163 14.49 -9.05 -9.93
N ILE A 164 13.20 -8.99 -10.26
CA ILE A 164 12.12 -9.07 -9.27
C ILE A 164 12.18 -10.37 -8.49
N LEU A 165 12.56 -11.49 -9.12
CA LEU A 165 12.64 -12.78 -8.44
C LEU A 165 13.72 -12.78 -7.35
N THR A 166 14.89 -12.27 -7.67
CA THR A 166 15.98 -12.13 -6.69
C THR A 166 15.64 -11.13 -5.59
N LEU A 167 14.93 -10.05 -5.92
CA LEU A 167 14.46 -9.08 -4.91
C LEU A 167 13.44 -9.68 -3.95
N ILE A 168 12.52 -10.54 -4.43
CA ILE A 168 11.55 -11.25 -3.59
C ILE A 168 12.27 -12.25 -2.68
N GLU A 169 13.20 -13.04 -3.22
CA GLU A 169 14.02 -13.97 -2.46
C GLU A 169 14.81 -13.27 -1.35
N GLN A 170 15.57 -12.20 -1.68
CA GLN A 170 16.33 -11.42 -0.71
C GLN A 170 15.44 -10.79 0.38
N LYS A 171 14.25 -10.34 0.02
CA LYS A 171 13.28 -9.81 0.99
C LYS A 171 12.78 -10.88 1.95
N GLN A 172 12.51 -12.07 1.45
CA GLN A 172 12.12 -13.20 2.27
C GLN A 172 13.25 -13.64 3.20
N GLU A 173 14.47 -13.78 2.66
CA GLU A 173 15.64 -14.13 3.48
C GLU A 173 15.92 -13.10 4.58
N SER A 174 15.82 -11.81 4.24
CA SER A 174 15.97 -10.74 5.23
C SER A 174 14.92 -10.84 6.33
N PHE A 175 13.67 -11.17 5.99
CA PHE A 175 12.59 -11.36 6.96
C PHE A 175 12.84 -12.58 7.86
N ILE A 176 13.23 -13.72 7.28
CA ILE A 176 13.53 -14.95 8.01
C ILE A 176 14.73 -14.75 8.95
N SER A 177 15.78 -14.10 8.47
CA SER A 177 16.99 -13.84 9.29
C SER A 177 16.70 -12.88 10.43
N GLU A 178 15.92 -11.82 10.18
CA GLU A 178 15.55 -10.84 11.20
C GLU A 178 14.65 -11.45 12.29
N SER A 179 13.68 -12.31 11.91
CA SER A 179 12.80 -12.98 12.85
C SER A 179 13.54 -13.99 13.73
N LYS A 180 14.51 -14.72 13.18
CA LYS A 180 15.39 -15.62 13.93
C LYS A 180 16.32 -14.87 14.87
N TYR A 181 16.92 -13.77 14.41
CA TYR A 181 17.83 -12.96 15.23
C TYR A 181 17.14 -12.32 16.43
N LYS A 182 15.88 -11.89 16.26
CA LYS A 182 15.09 -11.24 17.32
C LYS A 182 14.37 -12.23 18.24
N ASN A 183 14.52 -13.55 18.06
CA ASN A 183 13.75 -14.57 18.78
C ASN A 183 12.26 -14.19 18.85
N ALA A 184 11.68 -13.86 17.70
CA ALA A 184 10.30 -13.40 17.64
C ALA A 184 9.36 -14.46 18.20
N GLY A 185 8.57 -14.12 19.24
CA GLY A 185 7.68 -15.05 19.93
C GLY A 185 6.55 -15.62 19.08
N SER A 186 6.23 -14.94 17.97
CA SER A 186 5.25 -15.39 16.96
C SER A 186 5.93 -15.54 15.60
N TYR A 187 6.81 -16.52 15.47
CA TYR A 187 7.48 -16.88 14.23
C TYR A 187 6.82 -18.10 13.60
N PHE A 188 6.50 -18.03 12.33
CA PHE A 188 6.06 -19.18 11.56
C PHE A 188 7.06 -19.51 10.46
N GLU A 189 7.31 -20.79 10.26
CA GLU A 189 8.23 -21.23 9.23
C GLU A 189 7.63 -20.98 7.85
N ILE A 190 8.37 -20.23 7.03
CA ILE A 190 8.07 -20.01 5.62
C ILE A 190 9.05 -20.82 4.81
N ASN A 191 8.55 -21.60 3.85
CA ASN A 191 9.41 -22.31 2.90
C ASN A 191 10.27 -21.30 2.13
N LYS A 192 11.57 -21.53 2.08
CA LYS A 192 12.48 -20.66 1.32
C LYS A 192 12.06 -20.65 -0.15
N LEU A 193 12.07 -19.46 -0.72
CA LEU A 193 11.86 -19.25 -2.14
C LEU A 193 13.22 -19.25 -2.84
N ASP A 194 13.29 -19.97 -3.95
CA ASP A 194 14.38 -19.82 -4.90
C ASP A 194 14.00 -18.77 -5.94
N ALA A 195 14.97 -18.05 -6.51
CA ALA A 195 14.73 -17.03 -7.54
C ALA A 195 14.29 -17.67 -8.89
N THR A 196 13.36 -18.62 -8.85
CA THR A 196 12.79 -19.28 -10.02
C THR A 196 11.31 -18.98 -10.16
N HIS A 197 10.83 -18.80 -11.39
CA HIS A 197 9.41 -18.54 -11.66
C HIS A 197 8.50 -19.64 -11.09
N LEU A 198 8.97 -20.90 -11.14
CA LEU A 198 8.21 -22.05 -10.65
C LEU A 198 8.07 -22.05 -9.13
N SER A 199 9.14 -21.70 -8.39
CA SER A 199 9.13 -21.60 -6.94
C SER A 199 8.17 -20.51 -6.47
N VAL A 200 8.23 -19.32 -7.09
CA VAL A 200 7.32 -18.20 -6.78
C VAL A 200 5.88 -18.55 -7.12
N ALA A 201 5.61 -19.17 -8.29
CA ALA A 201 4.26 -19.55 -8.68
C ALA A 201 3.63 -20.58 -7.72
N LYS A 202 4.41 -21.54 -7.24
CA LYS A 202 3.95 -22.51 -6.23
C LYS A 202 3.70 -21.88 -4.86
N ALA A 203 4.42 -20.82 -4.52
CA ALA A 203 4.26 -20.12 -3.24
C ALA A 203 3.06 -19.16 -3.21
N ILE A 204 2.55 -18.69 -4.37
CA ILE A 204 1.43 -17.76 -4.44
C ILE A 204 0.17 -18.25 -3.72
N PRO A 205 -0.36 -19.47 -3.97
CA PRO A 205 -1.58 -19.93 -3.29
C PRO A 205 -1.41 -19.97 -1.77
N PHE A 206 -0.25 -20.45 -1.31
CA PHE A 206 0.07 -20.53 0.11
C PHE A 206 0.22 -19.13 0.74
N GLY A 207 0.85 -18.21 0.03
CA GLY A 207 0.96 -16.81 0.45
C GLY A 207 -0.40 -16.13 0.58
N ILE A 208 -1.32 -16.35 -0.37
CA ILE A 208 -2.68 -15.83 -0.33
C ILE A 208 -3.44 -16.37 0.89
N ILE A 209 -3.42 -17.69 1.09
CA ILE A 209 -4.09 -18.32 2.24
C ILE A 209 -3.55 -17.74 3.54
N ASN A 210 -2.23 -17.71 3.72
CA ASN A 210 -1.60 -17.15 4.91
C ASN A 210 -1.96 -15.68 5.14
N ALA A 211 -2.03 -14.86 4.10
CA ALA A 211 -2.36 -13.44 4.22
C ALA A 211 -3.80 -13.19 4.71
N PHE A 212 -4.74 -14.06 4.37
CA PHE A 212 -6.15 -13.91 4.75
C PHE A 212 -6.52 -14.63 6.04
N THR A 213 -5.83 -15.73 6.39
CA THR A 213 -6.23 -16.61 7.49
C THR A 213 -5.36 -16.50 8.74
N ARG A 214 -4.12 -15.96 8.61
CA ARG A 214 -3.24 -15.80 9.78
C ARG A 214 -3.42 -14.47 10.49
N PRO A 215 -3.20 -14.38 11.84
CA PRO A 215 -2.72 -15.46 12.72
C PRO A 215 -3.80 -16.50 13.04
N PHE A 216 -3.43 -17.78 13.04
CA PHE A 216 -4.30 -18.82 13.60
C PHE A 216 -4.23 -18.78 15.13
N LEU A 217 -5.29 -19.29 15.80
CA LEU A 217 -5.35 -19.34 17.26
C LEU A 217 -4.22 -20.16 17.91
N TRP A 218 -3.59 -21.05 17.13
CA TRP A 218 -2.47 -21.88 17.57
C TRP A 218 -1.09 -21.33 17.17
N ASP A 219 -1.02 -20.20 16.49
CA ASP A 219 0.22 -19.49 16.15
C ASP A 219 0.66 -18.50 17.26
N ILE A 220 -0.12 -18.41 18.37
CA ILE A 220 0.08 -17.49 19.50
C ILE A 220 0.83 -18.18 20.65
#